data_2ca5bdfacc094d7a91fabfe86ead1575
#
_entry.id   2ca5bdfacc094d7a91fabfe86ead1575
#
_cell.length_a   1.000
_cell.length_b   1.000
_cell.length_c   1.000
_cell.angle_alpha   90.00
_cell.angle_beta   90.00
_cell.angle_gamma   90.00
#
_symmetry.space_group_name_H-M   'P 1'
#
loop_
_entity.id
_entity.type
_entity.pdbx_description
1 polymer ?
#
loop_
_entity_poly.entity_id
_entity_poly.type
_entity_poly.pdbx_seq_one_letter_code
_entity_poly.pdbx_strand_id
1 'polypeptide(L)'
;MIALKDILYKVTLNAVVGSTSVNVHAVNFDSRKIEKDHLFVAIRGLVADGHDYIETAIKKGALSVVCESLPKKLDDNVTYVEVDNSNKALAIIASNFYENPSKNIRLVGVTGTNGKTTVTSLLYQLFKKAGYKVGLLSTVKIMVDETEYKATHTTPDSITINKYLSEMNAEGVEFCFMEVSSHGIHQYRTEGLHFEGGIFTNLSHDHLDYHKTFAEYRDVKKKFFDELSSEAFALVNVDDKNGSVMLQNTKAKKYTYALKQYADYKTQILENQFGGLLLKVDDNEVWTRLIGNFNAYNVLSIYATAELLGLEKVEILRLISDLESVSGRFQYVVSDEKITAIIDYAHTPDALKNVLETINSIRTKNEELITVVGCGGDRDKTKRPKMGHIASALSTKVIFTSDNPRSEKPEDVLSDIESGVEPQNFKKTLTIEDRKQAIKAACQIAQPNDIILIAGKGHETYQEIKGERFDFDDLKIVKEFLKQLQK
;
A
#
# COMPACT_ATOMS: atom_id res chain seq x y z
N MET A 1 -20.03 -2.27 -26.27
CA MET A 1 -19.65 -3.64 -26.71
C MET A 1 -18.43 -3.54 -27.61
N ILE A 2 -17.40 -4.31 -27.35
CA ILE A 2 -16.12 -4.28 -28.08
C ILE A 2 -15.88 -5.66 -28.70
N ALA A 3 -15.38 -5.73 -29.93
CA ALA A 3 -15.11 -7.02 -30.56
C ALA A 3 -13.96 -7.75 -29.84
N LEU A 4 -14.10 -9.06 -29.65
CA LEU A 4 -13.11 -9.86 -28.92
C LEU A 4 -11.69 -9.73 -29.53
N LYS A 5 -11.58 -9.66 -30.87
CA LYS A 5 -10.30 -9.44 -31.57
C LYS A 5 -9.57 -8.16 -31.13
N ASP A 6 -10.33 -7.09 -30.83
CA ASP A 6 -9.76 -5.80 -30.41
C ASP A 6 -9.30 -5.86 -28.94
N ILE A 7 -10.04 -6.59 -28.10
CA ILE A 7 -9.70 -6.86 -26.70
C ILE A 7 -8.45 -7.73 -26.60
N LEU A 8 -8.26 -8.67 -27.53
CA LEU A 8 -7.10 -9.58 -27.60
C LEU A 8 -5.85 -8.93 -28.23
N TYR A 9 -5.88 -7.68 -28.64
CA TYR A 9 -4.72 -7.01 -29.23
C TYR A 9 -3.50 -7.07 -28.30
N LYS A 10 -2.34 -7.51 -28.82
CA LYS A 10 -1.08 -7.76 -28.08
C LYS A 10 -1.13 -8.87 -27.02
N VAL A 11 -2.20 -9.62 -26.89
CA VAL A 11 -2.20 -10.84 -26.09
C VAL A 11 -1.50 -11.95 -26.88
N THR A 12 -0.53 -12.64 -26.29
CA THR A 12 0.10 -13.81 -26.91
C THR A 12 -0.86 -14.99 -26.83
N LEU A 13 -1.29 -15.49 -27.99
CA LEU A 13 -2.27 -16.55 -28.12
C LEU A 13 -1.58 -17.86 -28.55
N ASN A 14 -1.94 -18.98 -27.92
CA ASN A 14 -1.50 -20.33 -28.31
C ASN A 14 -2.49 -20.97 -29.30
N ALA A 15 -3.79 -20.85 -29.01
CA ALA A 15 -4.85 -21.35 -29.86
C ALA A 15 -6.13 -20.51 -29.72
N VAL A 16 -6.94 -20.52 -30.77
CA VAL A 16 -8.29 -19.94 -30.77
C VAL A 16 -9.25 -20.96 -31.38
N VAL A 17 -10.33 -21.26 -30.66
CA VAL A 17 -11.42 -22.07 -31.13
C VAL A 17 -12.70 -21.27 -31.14
N GLY A 18 -13.33 -21.09 -32.28
CA GLY A 18 -14.50 -20.22 -32.47
C GLY A 18 -14.15 -18.91 -33.17
N SER A 19 -15.02 -17.89 -33.02
CA SER A 19 -14.91 -16.60 -33.73
C SER A 19 -14.46 -15.47 -32.82
N THR A 20 -13.40 -14.75 -33.19
CA THR A 20 -12.97 -13.53 -32.49
C THR A 20 -13.79 -12.28 -32.88
N SER A 21 -14.76 -12.39 -33.78
CA SER A 21 -15.64 -11.29 -34.19
C SER A 21 -16.84 -11.11 -33.25
N VAL A 22 -16.96 -11.93 -32.21
CA VAL A 22 -18.01 -11.79 -31.18
C VAL A 22 -17.81 -10.52 -30.39
N ASN A 23 -18.92 -9.88 -29.99
CA ASN A 23 -18.90 -8.66 -29.20
C ASN A 23 -19.00 -8.97 -27.70
N VAL A 24 -18.08 -8.43 -26.93
CA VAL A 24 -17.99 -8.59 -25.47
C VAL A 24 -18.60 -7.38 -24.78
N HIS A 25 -19.48 -7.64 -23.82
CA HIS A 25 -20.11 -6.58 -23.01
C HIS A 25 -19.28 -6.21 -21.76
N ALA A 26 -18.67 -7.21 -21.10
CA ALA A 26 -17.79 -7.02 -19.96
C ALA A 26 -16.76 -8.15 -19.86
N VAL A 27 -15.68 -7.88 -19.13
CA VAL A 27 -14.60 -8.84 -18.80
C VAL A 27 -14.68 -9.15 -17.31
N ASN A 28 -14.65 -10.44 -16.95
CA ASN A 28 -14.61 -10.88 -15.56
C ASN A 28 -13.73 -12.13 -15.39
N PHE A 29 -13.10 -12.26 -14.24
CA PHE A 29 -12.38 -13.47 -13.81
C PHE A 29 -13.09 -14.17 -12.63
N ASP A 30 -14.16 -13.58 -12.09
CA ASP A 30 -15.02 -14.20 -11.07
C ASP A 30 -16.28 -14.75 -11.75
N SER A 31 -16.40 -16.09 -11.80
CA SER A 31 -17.53 -16.77 -12.43
C SER A 31 -18.89 -16.43 -11.81
N ARG A 32 -18.91 -15.91 -10.58
CA ARG A 32 -20.14 -15.48 -9.91
C ARG A 32 -20.72 -14.22 -10.51
N LYS A 33 -19.85 -13.36 -11.12
CA LYS A 33 -20.18 -12.08 -11.75
C LYS A 33 -20.39 -12.15 -13.26
N ILE A 34 -20.34 -13.36 -13.82
CA ILE A 34 -20.58 -13.57 -15.25
C ILE A 34 -22.08 -13.41 -15.55
N GLU A 35 -22.35 -12.68 -16.62
CA GLU A 35 -23.64 -12.46 -17.23
C GLU A 35 -23.57 -12.72 -18.75
N LYS A 36 -24.68 -12.51 -19.45
CA LYS A 36 -24.75 -12.70 -20.90
C LYS A 36 -23.74 -11.81 -21.64
N ASP A 37 -23.12 -12.39 -22.67
CA ASP A 37 -22.15 -11.73 -23.56
C ASP A 37 -20.86 -11.26 -22.85
N HIS A 38 -20.52 -11.82 -21.67
CA HIS A 38 -19.28 -11.55 -20.99
C HIS A 38 -18.12 -12.40 -21.53
N LEU A 39 -16.90 -11.88 -21.42
CA LEU A 39 -15.64 -12.63 -21.50
C LEU A 39 -15.26 -13.11 -20.09
N PHE A 40 -15.13 -14.42 -19.94
CA PHE A 40 -14.57 -15.02 -18.72
C PHE A 40 -13.08 -15.31 -18.89
N VAL A 41 -12.24 -14.81 -17.98
CA VAL A 41 -10.81 -15.16 -17.95
C VAL A 41 -10.56 -16.10 -16.78
N ALA A 42 -10.26 -17.36 -17.07
CA ALA A 42 -9.98 -18.39 -16.08
C ALA A 42 -8.54 -18.23 -15.57
N ILE A 43 -8.38 -17.51 -14.45
CA ILE A 43 -7.07 -17.27 -13.83
C ILE A 43 -6.77 -18.35 -12.78
N ARG A 44 -5.49 -18.69 -12.62
CA ARG A 44 -5.03 -19.52 -11.50
C ARG A 44 -4.80 -18.62 -10.29
N GLY A 45 -5.67 -18.73 -9.29
CA GLY A 45 -5.56 -18.04 -8.01
C GLY A 45 -4.74 -18.83 -7.00
N LEU A 46 -4.46 -18.21 -5.85
CA LEU A 46 -3.73 -18.86 -4.74
C LEU A 46 -4.57 -19.92 -4.02
N VAL A 47 -5.89 -19.79 -4.03
CA VAL A 47 -6.83 -20.64 -3.27
C VAL A 47 -7.72 -21.47 -4.21
N ALA A 48 -8.04 -20.95 -5.39
CA ALA A 48 -8.93 -21.61 -6.33
C ALA A 48 -8.38 -21.47 -7.76
N ASP A 49 -8.58 -22.51 -8.58
CA ASP A 49 -8.27 -22.44 -10.01
C ASP A 49 -9.53 -22.03 -10.78
N GLY A 50 -9.45 -20.92 -11.53
CA GLY A 50 -10.54 -20.40 -12.34
C GLY A 50 -10.99 -21.38 -13.45
N HIS A 51 -10.10 -22.31 -13.86
CA HIS A 51 -10.41 -23.33 -14.87
C HIS A 51 -11.53 -24.27 -14.41
N ASP A 52 -11.65 -24.55 -13.12
CA ASP A 52 -12.72 -25.39 -12.56
C ASP A 52 -14.11 -24.75 -12.72
N TYR A 53 -14.17 -23.45 -13.00
CA TYR A 53 -15.42 -22.68 -13.09
C TYR A 53 -15.81 -22.29 -14.53
N ILE A 54 -15.10 -22.79 -15.56
CA ILE A 54 -15.38 -22.47 -16.97
C ILE A 54 -16.81 -22.87 -17.34
N GLU A 55 -17.23 -24.11 -17.03
CA GLU A 55 -18.61 -24.55 -17.30
C GLU A 55 -19.66 -23.68 -16.59
N THR A 56 -19.37 -23.26 -15.37
CA THR A 56 -20.28 -22.38 -14.62
C THR A 56 -20.41 -21.02 -15.27
N ALA A 57 -19.30 -20.46 -15.75
CA ALA A 57 -19.28 -19.19 -16.48
C ALA A 57 -20.08 -19.28 -17.80
N ILE A 58 -19.92 -20.37 -18.55
CA ILE A 58 -20.67 -20.61 -19.80
C ILE A 58 -22.16 -20.71 -19.51
N LYS A 59 -22.57 -21.50 -18.51
CA LYS A 59 -23.99 -21.63 -18.11
C LYS A 59 -24.61 -20.30 -17.71
N LYS A 60 -23.83 -19.32 -17.24
CA LYS A 60 -24.27 -17.95 -16.90
C LYS A 60 -24.26 -16.99 -18.09
N GLY A 61 -23.78 -17.42 -19.27
CA GLY A 61 -23.82 -16.63 -20.48
C GLY A 61 -22.48 -16.08 -20.95
N ALA A 62 -21.35 -16.60 -20.47
CA ALA A 62 -20.06 -16.26 -21.05
C ALA A 62 -20.03 -16.66 -22.53
N LEU A 63 -19.80 -15.69 -23.40
CA LEU A 63 -19.71 -15.86 -24.85
C LEU A 63 -18.30 -16.24 -25.29
N SER A 64 -17.30 -15.92 -24.48
CA SER A 64 -15.90 -16.23 -24.72
C SER A 64 -15.17 -16.55 -23.42
N VAL A 65 -14.14 -17.40 -23.53
CA VAL A 65 -13.32 -17.87 -22.41
C VAL A 65 -11.85 -17.74 -22.78
N VAL A 66 -11.05 -17.12 -21.92
CA VAL A 66 -9.58 -17.15 -21.97
C VAL A 66 -9.10 -18.10 -20.88
N CYS A 67 -8.23 -19.06 -21.21
CA CYS A 67 -7.73 -20.09 -20.30
C CYS A 67 -6.30 -20.49 -20.64
N GLU A 68 -5.60 -21.16 -19.71
CA GLU A 68 -4.25 -21.72 -19.93
C GLU A 68 -4.29 -23.15 -20.48
N SER A 69 -5.45 -23.78 -20.43
CA SER A 69 -5.70 -25.10 -21.07
C SER A 69 -7.18 -25.22 -21.45
N LEU A 70 -7.42 -25.69 -22.64
CA LEU A 70 -8.77 -25.87 -23.16
C LEU A 70 -9.53 -26.95 -22.36
N PRO A 71 -10.83 -26.76 -22.08
CA PRO A 71 -11.68 -27.81 -21.52
C PRO A 71 -11.76 -29.03 -22.42
N LYS A 72 -11.91 -30.23 -21.84
CA LYS A 72 -12.06 -31.49 -22.60
C LYS A 72 -13.26 -31.51 -23.55
N LYS A 73 -14.32 -30.80 -23.16
CA LYS A 73 -15.54 -30.64 -23.96
C LYS A 73 -15.75 -29.17 -24.24
N LEU A 74 -15.81 -28.81 -25.50
CA LEU A 74 -16.05 -27.46 -25.98
C LEU A 74 -17.53 -27.27 -26.31
N ASP A 75 -18.06 -26.06 -26.13
CA ASP A 75 -19.39 -25.65 -26.59
C ASP A 75 -19.21 -24.88 -27.91
N ASP A 76 -19.87 -25.27 -28.94
CA ASP A 76 -19.75 -24.68 -30.29
C ASP A 76 -20.21 -23.21 -30.36
N ASN A 77 -20.96 -22.74 -29.36
CA ASN A 77 -21.43 -21.37 -29.26
C ASN A 77 -20.47 -20.46 -28.50
N VAL A 78 -19.37 -20.99 -27.96
CA VAL A 78 -18.41 -20.26 -27.14
C VAL A 78 -17.06 -20.16 -27.85
N THR A 79 -16.47 -18.99 -27.86
CA THR A 79 -15.09 -18.81 -28.33
C THR A 79 -14.10 -19.06 -27.20
N TYR A 80 -13.16 -19.96 -27.42
CA TYR A 80 -12.07 -20.26 -26.48
C TYR A 80 -10.75 -19.71 -27.01
N VAL A 81 -9.99 -19.11 -26.10
CA VAL A 81 -8.67 -18.56 -26.37
C VAL A 81 -7.68 -19.15 -25.37
N GLU A 82 -6.71 -19.89 -25.86
CA GLU A 82 -5.65 -20.48 -25.03
C GLU A 82 -4.43 -19.55 -24.99
N VAL A 83 -3.88 -19.35 -23.78
CA VAL A 83 -2.75 -18.46 -23.50
C VAL A 83 -1.77 -19.12 -22.53
N ASP A 84 -0.50 -18.70 -22.52
CA ASP A 84 0.50 -19.23 -21.57
C ASP A 84 0.25 -18.80 -20.12
N ASN A 85 -0.26 -17.59 -19.92
CA ASN A 85 -0.48 -17.01 -18.59
C ASN A 85 -1.74 -16.16 -18.58
N SER A 86 -2.77 -16.66 -17.94
CA SER A 86 -4.09 -16.02 -17.90
C SER A 86 -4.13 -14.72 -17.07
N ASN A 87 -3.27 -14.59 -16.03
CA ASN A 87 -3.17 -13.33 -15.28
C ASN A 87 -2.56 -12.22 -16.14
N LYS A 88 -1.50 -12.53 -16.90
CA LYS A 88 -0.88 -11.58 -17.84
C LYS A 88 -1.86 -11.22 -18.96
N ALA A 89 -2.54 -12.21 -19.53
CA ALA A 89 -3.57 -11.99 -20.54
C ALA A 89 -4.71 -11.10 -20.01
N LEU A 90 -5.21 -11.36 -18.80
CA LEU A 90 -6.26 -10.56 -18.15
C LEU A 90 -5.87 -9.07 -18.07
N ALA A 91 -4.63 -8.77 -17.72
CA ALA A 91 -4.18 -7.38 -17.58
C ALA A 91 -4.17 -6.64 -18.93
N ILE A 92 -3.66 -7.28 -19.99
CA ILE A 92 -3.66 -6.72 -21.36
C ILE A 92 -5.09 -6.58 -21.86
N ILE A 93 -5.92 -7.60 -21.67
CA ILE A 93 -7.35 -7.61 -22.02
C ILE A 93 -8.09 -6.47 -21.31
N ALA A 94 -7.87 -6.28 -20.02
CA ALA A 94 -8.49 -5.20 -19.26
C ALA A 94 -8.05 -3.83 -19.79
N SER A 95 -6.75 -3.65 -20.08
CA SER A 95 -6.25 -2.41 -20.66
C SER A 95 -6.90 -2.10 -22.00
N ASN A 96 -7.00 -3.10 -22.88
CA ASN A 96 -7.63 -2.92 -24.19
C ASN A 96 -9.15 -2.68 -24.08
N PHE A 97 -9.84 -3.40 -23.19
CA PHE A 97 -11.28 -3.25 -22.97
C PHE A 97 -11.66 -1.84 -22.52
N TYR A 98 -10.83 -1.21 -21.69
CA TYR A 98 -10.99 0.18 -21.25
C TYR A 98 -10.23 1.19 -22.13
N GLU A 99 -9.86 0.82 -23.37
CA GLU A 99 -9.20 1.70 -24.36
C GLU A 99 -7.86 2.26 -23.92
N ASN A 100 -7.08 1.48 -23.16
CA ASN A 100 -5.74 1.82 -22.67
C ASN A 100 -5.70 3.14 -21.85
N PRO A 101 -6.49 3.29 -20.80
CA PRO A 101 -6.71 4.57 -20.13
C PRO A 101 -5.44 5.18 -19.52
N SER A 102 -4.47 4.35 -19.13
CA SER A 102 -3.19 4.81 -18.57
C SER A 102 -2.32 5.62 -19.53
N LYS A 103 -2.63 5.63 -20.84
CA LYS A 103 -1.89 6.45 -21.82
C LYS A 103 -2.28 7.92 -21.78
N ASN A 104 -3.44 8.24 -21.24
CA ASN A 104 -3.98 9.61 -21.20
C ASN A 104 -3.81 10.26 -19.81
N ILE A 105 -3.22 9.54 -18.85
CA ILE A 105 -2.97 10.00 -17.47
C ILE A 105 -1.48 9.85 -17.19
N ARG A 106 -0.87 10.84 -16.56
CA ARG A 106 0.50 10.77 -16.08
C ARG A 106 0.53 9.88 -14.81
N LEU A 107 0.63 8.56 -15.05
CA LEU A 107 0.57 7.53 -14.00
C LEU A 107 1.96 7.32 -13.38
N VAL A 108 2.07 7.49 -12.06
CA VAL A 108 3.30 7.21 -11.30
C VAL A 108 3.06 6.08 -10.32
N GLY A 109 3.91 5.05 -10.41
CA GLY A 109 3.86 3.89 -9.52
C GLY A 109 4.87 3.99 -8.37
N VAL A 110 4.44 3.67 -7.14
CA VAL A 110 5.31 3.67 -5.96
C VAL A 110 5.43 2.27 -5.41
N THR A 111 6.65 1.73 -5.34
CA THR A 111 6.94 0.43 -4.75
C THR A 111 7.99 0.50 -3.65
N GLY A 112 8.02 -0.52 -2.81
CA GLY A 112 8.91 -0.65 -1.65
C GLY A 112 8.24 -1.46 -0.55
N THR A 113 8.92 -1.69 0.56
CA THR A 113 8.30 -2.32 1.74
C THR A 113 7.45 -1.28 2.47
N ASN A 114 8.04 -0.18 2.90
CA ASN A 114 7.42 0.91 3.65
C ASN A 114 7.36 2.20 2.83
N GLY A 115 6.44 3.12 3.18
CA GLY A 115 6.35 4.45 2.58
C GLY A 115 5.45 4.57 1.35
N LYS A 116 5.03 3.48 0.69
CA LYS A 116 4.17 3.52 -0.51
C LYS A 116 2.92 4.39 -0.32
N THR A 117 2.10 4.06 0.66
CA THR A 117 0.85 4.77 0.98
C THR A 117 1.11 6.24 1.31
N THR A 118 2.16 6.52 2.09
CA THR A 118 2.53 7.88 2.45
C THR A 118 2.90 8.69 1.22
N VAL A 119 3.81 8.17 0.39
CA VAL A 119 4.29 8.88 -0.81
C VAL A 119 3.15 9.09 -1.82
N THR A 120 2.36 8.07 -2.14
CA THR A 120 1.24 8.22 -3.08
C THR A 120 0.18 9.19 -2.59
N SER A 121 -0.19 9.12 -1.30
CA SER A 121 -1.21 10.01 -0.72
C SER A 121 -0.72 11.46 -0.61
N LEU A 122 0.55 11.67 -0.29
CA LEU A 122 1.12 13.02 -0.21
C LEU A 122 1.36 13.63 -1.60
N LEU A 123 1.72 12.84 -2.62
CA LEU A 123 1.74 13.29 -4.00
C LEU A 123 0.34 13.70 -4.47
N TYR A 124 -0.69 12.89 -4.15
CA TYR A 124 -2.07 13.27 -4.43
C TYR A 124 -2.44 14.61 -3.75
N GLN A 125 -2.13 14.79 -2.46
CA GLN A 125 -2.39 16.05 -1.76
C GLN A 125 -1.66 17.23 -2.40
N LEU A 126 -0.37 17.06 -2.73
CA LEU A 126 0.47 18.10 -3.29
C LEU A 126 -0.07 18.57 -4.64
N PHE A 127 -0.36 17.65 -5.55
CA PHE A 127 -0.88 17.98 -6.88
C PHE A 127 -2.31 18.54 -6.83
N LYS A 128 -3.16 18.08 -5.89
CA LYS A 128 -4.47 18.72 -5.64
C LYS A 128 -4.31 20.15 -5.17
N LYS A 129 -3.39 20.43 -4.25
CA LYS A 129 -3.08 21.79 -3.76
C LYS A 129 -2.44 22.67 -4.84
N ALA A 130 -1.74 22.07 -5.81
CA ALA A 130 -1.25 22.76 -7.00
C ALA A 130 -2.34 23.07 -8.04
N GLY A 131 -3.59 22.61 -7.82
CA GLY A 131 -4.74 22.91 -8.66
C GLY A 131 -5.04 21.90 -9.75
N TYR A 132 -4.38 20.74 -9.77
CA TYR A 132 -4.62 19.68 -10.75
C TYR A 132 -5.78 18.78 -10.34
N LYS A 133 -6.40 18.12 -11.32
CA LYS A 133 -7.26 16.96 -11.08
C LYS A 133 -6.40 15.72 -10.94
N VAL A 134 -6.56 15.00 -9.82
CA VAL A 134 -5.64 13.94 -9.43
C VAL A 134 -6.37 12.65 -9.04
N GLY A 135 -5.84 11.52 -9.50
CA GLY A 135 -6.26 10.19 -9.09
C GLY A 135 -5.33 9.58 -8.03
N LEU A 136 -5.87 8.69 -7.23
CA LEU A 136 -5.10 7.91 -6.23
C LEU A 136 -5.59 6.47 -6.21
N LEU A 137 -4.67 5.52 -6.33
CA LEU A 137 -4.91 4.09 -6.12
C LEU A 137 -4.03 3.61 -4.96
N SER A 138 -4.58 3.54 -3.75
CA SER A 138 -3.81 3.23 -2.54
C SER A 138 -4.49 2.19 -1.64
N THR A 139 -3.75 1.73 -0.63
CA THR A 139 -4.26 0.82 0.41
C THR A 139 -5.40 1.45 1.21
N VAL A 140 -5.34 2.75 1.45
CA VAL A 140 -6.29 3.47 2.29
C VAL A 140 -7.60 3.76 1.56
N LYS A 141 -7.48 4.25 0.33
CA LYS A 141 -8.62 4.67 -0.49
C LYS A 141 -8.26 4.78 -1.96
N ILE A 142 -9.27 4.81 -2.80
CA ILE A 142 -9.18 5.15 -4.22
C ILE A 142 -9.84 6.52 -4.39
N MET A 143 -9.19 7.43 -5.15
CA MET A 143 -9.74 8.74 -5.47
C MET A 143 -9.82 8.91 -6.98
N VAL A 144 -10.97 9.31 -7.47
CA VAL A 144 -11.16 9.85 -8.82
C VAL A 144 -11.45 11.32 -8.63
N ASP A 145 -10.44 12.14 -8.76
CA ASP A 145 -10.43 13.54 -8.33
C ASP A 145 -10.92 13.71 -6.89
N GLU A 146 -12.14 14.23 -6.66
CA GLU A 146 -12.72 14.42 -5.31
C GLU A 146 -13.60 13.24 -4.85
N THR A 147 -13.93 12.31 -5.76
CA THR A 147 -14.79 11.17 -5.42
C THR A 147 -13.97 10.06 -4.78
N GLU A 148 -14.34 9.70 -3.56
CA GLU A 148 -13.68 8.65 -2.78
C GLU A 148 -14.39 7.30 -2.95
N TYR A 149 -13.59 6.25 -3.20
CA TYR A 149 -14.03 4.87 -3.23
C TYR A 149 -13.23 4.04 -2.22
N LYS A 150 -13.87 3.02 -1.66
CA LYS A 150 -13.24 2.10 -0.73
C LYS A 150 -12.20 1.24 -1.44
N ALA A 151 -10.98 1.23 -0.93
CA ALA A 151 -9.96 0.30 -1.39
C ALA A 151 -10.21 -1.12 -0.86
N THR A 152 -9.94 -2.13 -1.69
CA THR A 152 -10.02 -3.55 -1.31
C THR A 152 -8.64 -4.19 -1.19
N HIS A 153 -7.67 -3.67 -1.92
CA HIS A 153 -6.29 -4.15 -1.98
C HIS A 153 -5.34 -2.96 -2.17
N THR A 154 -4.09 -3.12 -1.73
CA THR A 154 -3.02 -2.13 -1.98
C THR A 154 -2.85 -1.83 -3.46
N THR A 155 -2.85 -2.88 -4.29
CA THR A 155 -2.89 -2.80 -5.75
C THR A 155 -4.10 -3.59 -6.18
N PRO A 156 -5.17 -2.98 -6.69
CA PRO A 156 -6.36 -3.68 -7.16
C PRO A 156 -6.05 -4.67 -8.29
N ASP A 157 -7.01 -5.53 -8.66
CA ASP A 157 -6.90 -6.35 -9.86
C ASP A 157 -6.90 -5.48 -11.13
N SER A 158 -6.42 -6.04 -12.24
CA SER A 158 -6.22 -5.30 -13.49
C SER A 158 -7.52 -4.74 -14.09
N ILE A 159 -8.66 -5.40 -13.92
CA ILE A 159 -9.95 -4.87 -14.36
C ILE A 159 -10.31 -3.62 -13.54
N THR A 160 -10.20 -3.72 -12.23
CA THR A 160 -10.50 -2.63 -11.30
C THR A 160 -9.57 -1.43 -11.53
N ILE A 161 -8.26 -1.65 -11.75
CA ILE A 161 -7.31 -0.57 -12.08
C ILE A 161 -7.75 0.15 -13.35
N ASN A 162 -7.95 -0.58 -14.46
CA ASN A 162 -8.29 0.04 -15.74
C ASN A 162 -9.66 0.71 -15.72
N LYS A 163 -10.63 0.17 -14.96
CA LYS A 163 -11.93 0.80 -14.74
C LYS A 163 -11.76 2.19 -14.10
N TYR A 164 -11.03 2.29 -12.99
CA TYR A 164 -10.84 3.57 -12.33
C TYR A 164 -10.00 4.54 -13.16
N LEU A 165 -8.98 4.08 -13.89
CA LEU A 165 -8.24 4.92 -14.83
C LEU A 165 -9.15 5.44 -15.96
N SER A 166 -10.11 4.63 -16.44
CA SER A 166 -11.10 5.07 -17.42
C SER A 166 -12.06 6.12 -16.84
N GLU A 167 -12.52 5.94 -15.60
CA GLU A 167 -13.32 6.94 -14.89
C GLU A 167 -12.53 8.25 -14.67
N MET A 168 -11.24 8.14 -14.30
CA MET A 168 -10.34 9.28 -14.16
C MET A 168 -10.19 10.05 -15.48
N ASN A 169 -10.05 9.34 -16.62
CA ASN A 169 -10.01 9.98 -17.95
C ASN A 169 -11.30 10.75 -18.25
N ALA A 170 -12.45 10.17 -17.94
CA ALA A 170 -13.75 10.81 -18.17
C ALA A 170 -13.92 12.08 -17.34
N GLU A 171 -13.34 12.12 -16.13
CA GLU A 171 -13.34 13.28 -15.24
C GLU A 171 -12.23 14.29 -15.56
N GLY A 172 -11.35 14.01 -16.53
CA GLY A 172 -10.24 14.87 -16.93
C GLY A 172 -9.11 14.91 -15.91
N VAL A 173 -8.85 13.81 -15.20
CA VAL A 173 -7.70 13.64 -14.28
C VAL A 173 -6.40 13.65 -15.09
N GLU A 174 -5.45 14.47 -14.66
CA GLU A 174 -4.15 14.65 -15.34
C GLU A 174 -3.07 13.73 -14.75
N PHE A 175 -3.07 13.53 -13.43
CA PHE A 175 -2.07 12.76 -12.70
C PHE A 175 -2.74 11.66 -11.89
N CYS A 176 -2.13 10.48 -11.85
CA CYS A 176 -2.56 9.40 -10.94
C CYS A 176 -1.35 8.82 -10.21
N PHE A 177 -1.44 8.71 -8.89
CA PHE A 177 -0.43 8.09 -8.04
C PHE A 177 -0.93 6.75 -7.53
N MET A 178 -0.14 5.69 -7.77
CA MET A 178 -0.58 4.32 -7.54
C MET A 178 0.43 3.54 -6.69
N GLU A 179 -0.05 2.85 -5.65
CA GLU A 179 0.77 1.87 -4.95
C GLU A 179 0.97 0.61 -5.80
N VAL A 180 2.23 0.22 -6.02
CA VAL A 180 2.63 -0.97 -6.75
C VAL A 180 3.23 -1.99 -5.79
N SER A 181 2.41 -2.90 -5.27
CA SER A 181 2.80 -3.95 -4.33
C SER A 181 3.51 -5.11 -5.04
N SER A 182 4.34 -5.87 -4.30
CA SER A 182 4.99 -7.07 -4.85
C SER A 182 3.98 -8.13 -5.31
N HIS A 183 2.86 -8.29 -4.60
CA HIS A 183 1.77 -9.16 -5.03
C HIS A 183 1.16 -8.68 -6.36
N GLY A 184 0.95 -7.35 -6.51
CA GLY A 184 0.43 -6.76 -7.74
C GLY A 184 1.34 -7.02 -8.93
N ILE A 185 2.66 -6.86 -8.76
CA ILE A 185 3.66 -7.13 -9.80
C ILE A 185 3.70 -8.63 -10.12
N HIS A 186 3.82 -9.49 -9.10
CA HIS A 186 3.92 -10.94 -9.29
C HIS A 186 2.68 -11.53 -9.97
N GLN A 187 1.51 -10.99 -9.70
CA GLN A 187 0.24 -11.38 -10.32
C GLN A 187 -0.08 -10.60 -11.59
N TYR A 188 0.87 -9.90 -12.18
CA TYR A 188 0.73 -9.13 -13.43
C TYR A 188 -0.39 -8.07 -13.42
N ARG A 189 -0.82 -7.58 -12.24
CA ARG A 189 -1.94 -6.63 -12.15
C ARG A 189 -1.65 -5.29 -12.81
N THR A 190 -0.36 -4.95 -12.97
CA THR A 190 0.14 -3.72 -13.59
C THR A 190 0.61 -3.90 -15.04
N GLU A 191 0.54 -5.11 -15.58
CA GLU A 191 0.92 -5.39 -16.97
C GLU A 191 0.02 -4.60 -17.93
N GLY A 192 0.62 -4.08 -19.01
CA GLY A 192 -0.11 -3.29 -20.00
C GLY A 192 -0.40 -1.85 -19.61
N LEU A 193 -0.10 -1.43 -18.36
CA LEU A 193 -0.21 -0.03 -17.97
C LEU A 193 0.99 0.78 -18.47
N HIS A 194 0.72 2.03 -18.84
CA HIS A 194 1.74 3.01 -19.20
C HIS A 194 2.06 3.89 -18.00
N PHE A 195 3.29 3.75 -17.46
CA PHE A 195 3.77 4.57 -16.35
C PHE A 195 4.66 5.70 -16.85
N GLU A 196 4.40 6.92 -16.41
CA GLU A 196 5.29 8.10 -16.58
C GLU A 196 6.52 7.96 -15.68
N GLY A 197 6.40 7.28 -14.53
CA GLY A 197 7.50 7.05 -13.62
C GLY A 197 7.27 5.99 -12.57
N GLY A 198 8.39 5.52 -12.01
CA GLY A 198 8.42 4.58 -10.90
C GLY A 198 9.29 5.07 -9.75
N ILE A 199 8.80 4.93 -8.52
CA ILE A 199 9.50 5.32 -7.29
C ILE A 199 9.80 4.09 -6.46
N PHE A 200 11.06 3.91 -6.02
CA PHE A 200 11.47 2.91 -5.05
C PHE A 200 11.79 3.58 -3.71
N THR A 201 11.08 3.18 -2.65
CA THR A 201 11.28 3.74 -1.32
C THR A 201 12.34 3.00 -0.51
N ASN A 202 12.14 1.72 -0.25
CA ASN A 202 13.05 0.85 0.53
C ASN A 202 12.66 -0.62 0.40
N LEU A 203 13.56 -1.51 0.88
CA LEU A 203 13.28 -2.94 0.95
C LEU A 203 13.77 -3.53 2.28
N SER A 204 12.85 -4.05 3.08
CA SER A 204 13.11 -4.80 4.31
C SER A 204 12.39 -6.15 4.32
N HIS A 205 12.63 -6.97 5.34
CA HIS A 205 11.99 -8.28 5.46
C HIS A 205 10.48 -8.17 5.65
N ASP A 206 9.72 -8.53 4.61
CA ASP A 206 8.26 -8.61 4.63
C ASP A 206 7.78 -9.62 3.58
N HIS A 207 6.53 -10.07 3.70
CA HIS A 207 5.88 -10.96 2.74
C HIS A 207 6.65 -12.24 2.36
N LEU A 208 7.45 -12.80 3.29
CA LEU A 208 8.18 -14.07 3.07
C LEU A 208 7.25 -15.29 3.17
N ASP A 209 6.05 -15.11 3.66
CA ASP A 209 4.95 -16.07 3.57
C ASP A 209 4.48 -16.29 2.13
N TYR A 210 4.60 -15.26 1.29
CA TYR A 210 4.24 -15.28 -0.12
C TYR A 210 5.47 -15.48 -1.03
N HIS A 211 6.51 -14.65 -0.85
CA HIS A 211 7.78 -14.75 -1.56
C HIS A 211 8.73 -15.63 -0.75
N LYS A 212 9.02 -16.82 -1.21
CA LYS A 212 9.81 -17.84 -0.48
C LYS A 212 11.17 -17.33 0.02
N THR A 213 11.76 -16.34 -0.66
CA THR A 213 13.06 -15.76 -0.33
C THR A 213 13.05 -14.23 -0.45
N PHE A 214 13.98 -13.59 0.29
CA PHE A 214 14.19 -12.14 0.14
C PHE A 214 14.66 -11.75 -1.27
N ALA A 215 15.45 -12.61 -1.92
CA ALA A 215 15.90 -12.39 -3.30
C ALA A 215 14.71 -12.37 -4.28
N GLU A 216 13.80 -13.32 -4.16
CA GLU A 216 12.56 -13.34 -4.98
C GLU A 216 11.71 -12.08 -4.74
N TYR A 217 11.53 -11.68 -3.49
CA TYR A 217 10.80 -10.46 -3.13
C TYR A 217 11.41 -9.20 -3.76
N ARG A 218 12.76 -9.09 -3.72
CA ARG A 218 13.52 -8.02 -4.38
C ARG A 218 13.34 -8.06 -5.89
N ASP A 219 13.52 -9.23 -6.49
CA ASP A 219 13.53 -9.38 -7.95
C ASP A 219 12.13 -9.14 -8.56
N VAL A 220 11.07 -9.50 -7.83
CA VAL A 220 9.70 -9.14 -8.21
C VAL A 220 9.52 -7.61 -8.26
N LYS A 221 10.01 -6.86 -7.26
CA LYS A 221 9.91 -5.39 -7.29
C LYS A 221 10.78 -4.79 -8.39
N LYS A 222 11.95 -5.36 -8.64
CA LYS A 222 12.85 -4.95 -9.71
C LYS A 222 12.19 -5.06 -11.08
N LYS A 223 11.38 -6.10 -11.31
CA LYS A 223 10.63 -6.29 -12.56
C LYS A 223 9.82 -5.06 -12.94
N PHE A 224 9.19 -4.37 -11.98
CA PHE A 224 8.46 -3.12 -12.23
C PHE A 224 9.34 -2.06 -12.91
N PHE A 225 10.59 -1.89 -12.48
CA PHE A 225 11.53 -0.94 -13.07
C PHE A 225 12.07 -1.42 -14.41
N ASP A 226 12.30 -2.72 -14.57
CA ASP A 226 12.79 -3.31 -15.82
C ASP A 226 11.76 -3.16 -16.97
N GLU A 227 10.47 -3.07 -16.63
CA GLU A 227 9.35 -2.91 -17.57
C GLU A 227 8.99 -1.45 -17.88
N LEU A 228 9.58 -0.46 -17.18
CA LEU A 228 9.38 0.95 -17.49
C LEU A 228 9.91 1.29 -18.88
N SER A 229 9.18 2.15 -19.59
CA SER A 229 9.57 2.63 -20.92
C SER A 229 10.81 3.57 -20.85
N SER A 230 11.47 3.80 -21.97
CA SER A 230 12.59 4.75 -22.07
C SER A 230 12.17 6.22 -21.83
N GLU A 231 10.90 6.54 -21.99
CA GLU A 231 10.36 7.88 -21.73
C GLU A 231 10.05 8.11 -20.25
N ALA A 232 9.85 7.02 -19.49
CA ALA A 232 9.57 7.09 -18.08
C ALA A 232 10.79 7.49 -17.24
N PHE A 233 10.57 7.89 -15.99
CA PHE A 233 11.64 8.03 -15.00
C PHE A 233 11.61 6.88 -13.98
N ALA A 234 12.79 6.53 -13.47
CA ALA A 234 12.98 5.61 -12.36
C ALA A 234 13.72 6.35 -11.23
N LEU A 235 13.00 6.67 -10.14
CA LEU A 235 13.52 7.39 -8.98
C LEU A 235 13.73 6.43 -7.82
N VAL A 236 14.96 6.27 -7.34
CA VAL A 236 15.28 5.27 -6.31
C VAL A 236 16.04 5.84 -5.12
N ASN A 237 15.70 5.34 -3.93
CA ASN A 237 16.44 5.61 -2.70
C ASN A 237 17.77 4.81 -2.71
N VAL A 238 18.90 5.49 -2.84
CA VAL A 238 20.22 4.83 -2.84
C VAL A 238 20.82 4.66 -1.45
N ASP A 239 20.23 5.21 -0.40
CA ASP A 239 20.56 4.86 0.98
C ASP A 239 20.07 3.44 1.34
N ASP A 240 19.09 2.90 0.60
CA ASP A 240 18.78 1.47 0.61
C ASP A 240 19.69 0.73 -0.38
N LYS A 241 20.39 -0.31 0.09
CA LYS A 241 21.33 -1.12 -0.72
C LYS A 241 20.69 -1.75 -1.96
N ASN A 242 19.37 -1.91 -1.99
CA ASN A 242 18.66 -2.46 -3.14
C ASN A 242 18.25 -1.37 -4.16
N GLY A 243 18.39 -0.09 -3.83
CA GLY A 243 18.04 1.01 -4.75
C GLY A 243 18.81 0.92 -6.07
N SER A 244 20.14 0.73 -6.03
CA SER A 244 20.95 0.55 -7.22
C SER A 244 20.60 -0.73 -8.02
N VAL A 245 20.11 -1.78 -7.35
CA VAL A 245 19.65 -3.02 -8.01
C VAL A 245 18.40 -2.75 -8.86
N MET A 246 17.48 -1.90 -8.41
CA MET A 246 16.28 -1.52 -9.17
C MET A 246 16.64 -0.85 -10.50
N LEU A 247 17.76 -0.14 -10.58
CA LEU A 247 18.20 0.58 -11.78
C LEU A 247 19.00 -0.25 -12.79
N GLN A 248 19.36 -1.50 -12.48
CA GLN A 248 20.31 -2.26 -13.30
C GLN A 248 19.87 -2.45 -14.74
N ASN A 249 18.63 -2.88 -14.97
CA ASN A 249 18.15 -3.25 -16.31
C ASN A 249 17.05 -2.30 -16.86
N THR A 250 16.68 -1.28 -16.09
CA THR A 250 15.66 -0.33 -16.55
C THR A 250 16.13 0.47 -17.76
N LYS A 251 15.21 0.69 -18.71
CA LYS A 251 15.40 1.59 -19.85
C LYS A 251 15.01 3.02 -19.52
N ALA A 252 14.31 3.24 -18.39
CA ALA A 252 13.85 4.55 -17.96
C ALA A 252 15.00 5.49 -17.62
N LYS A 253 14.74 6.79 -17.63
CA LYS A 253 15.66 7.82 -17.14
C LYS A 253 15.90 7.61 -15.65
N LYS A 254 17.16 7.45 -15.25
CA LYS A 254 17.55 7.08 -13.90
C LYS A 254 17.79 8.28 -13.03
N TYR A 255 17.12 8.32 -11.88
CA TYR A 255 17.28 9.34 -10.85
C TYR A 255 17.41 8.70 -9.48
N THR A 256 18.20 9.34 -8.63
CA THR A 256 18.52 8.87 -7.29
C THR A 256 18.16 9.91 -6.24
N TYR A 257 17.75 9.46 -5.05
CA TYR A 257 17.60 10.33 -3.91
C TYR A 257 18.18 9.70 -2.64
N ALA A 258 18.69 10.53 -1.74
CA ALA A 258 19.33 10.09 -0.49
C ALA A 258 19.39 11.20 0.55
N LEU A 259 19.51 10.81 1.82
CA LEU A 259 19.88 11.69 2.93
C LEU A 259 21.39 11.61 3.24
N LYS A 260 21.98 10.42 3.08
CA LYS A 260 23.35 10.11 3.53
C LYS A 260 24.35 10.04 2.38
N GLN A 261 23.99 9.34 1.30
CA GLN A 261 24.88 9.13 0.16
C GLN A 261 24.80 10.29 -0.86
N TYR A 262 25.70 10.28 -1.84
CA TYR A 262 25.57 11.15 -3.00
C TYR A 262 24.38 10.69 -3.86
N ALA A 263 23.57 11.63 -4.30
CA ALA A 263 22.40 11.38 -5.13
C ALA A 263 22.04 12.64 -5.93
N ASP A 264 21.20 12.48 -6.97
CA ASP A 264 20.68 13.60 -7.78
C ASP A 264 19.81 14.53 -6.92
N TYR A 265 19.02 13.96 -6.03
CA TYR A 265 18.20 14.70 -5.05
C TYR A 265 18.70 14.41 -3.65
N LYS A 266 18.94 15.46 -2.89
CA LYS A 266 19.47 15.36 -1.53
C LYS A 266 18.79 16.33 -0.57
N THR A 267 18.60 15.88 0.66
CA THR A 267 18.13 16.75 1.74
C THR A 267 18.91 16.48 3.02
N GLN A 268 18.92 17.46 3.90
CA GLN A 268 19.48 17.36 5.25
C GLN A 268 18.37 17.65 6.24
N ILE A 269 18.28 16.83 7.30
CA ILE A 269 17.41 17.10 8.42
C ILE A 269 18.12 18.10 9.32
N LEU A 270 17.54 19.29 9.51
CA LEU A 270 18.03 20.32 10.43
C LEU A 270 17.40 20.14 11.80
N GLU A 271 16.08 19.89 11.85
CA GLU A 271 15.33 19.63 13.08
C GLU A 271 14.34 18.50 12.91
N ASN A 272 14.16 17.70 13.96
CA ASN A 272 13.18 16.62 14.02
C ASN A 272 12.48 16.68 15.37
N GLN A 273 11.23 17.13 15.37
CA GLN A 273 10.43 17.39 16.58
C GLN A 273 9.01 16.81 16.43
N PHE A 274 8.25 16.72 17.52
CA PHE A 274 6.82 16.35 17.45
C PHE A 274 5.95 17.38 16.72
N GLY A 275 6.43 18.60 16.51
CA GLY A 275 5.79 19.58 15.65
C GLY A 275 6.02 19.37 14.15
N GLY A 276 7.03 18.61 13.77
CA GLY A 276 7.39 18.36 12.37
C GLY A 276 8.90 18.25 12.14
N LEU A 277 9.27 18.30 10.85
CA LEU A 277 10.66 18.29 10.38
C LEU A 277 11.03 19.64 9.75
N LEU A 278 12.21 20.15 10.07
CA LEU A 278 12.88 21.20 9.30
C LEU A 278 13.92 20.52 8.40
N LEU A 279 13.75 20.66 7.10
CA LEU A 279 14.60 20.05 6.07
C LEU A 279 15.31 21.13 5.26
N LYS A 280 16.57 20.89 4.87
CA LYS A 280 17.28 21.69 3.87
C LYS A 280 17.26 20.95 2.54
N VAL A 281 16.50 21.46 1.57
CA VAL A 281 16.37 20.92 0.20
C VAL A 281 16.86 21.98 -0.78
N ASP A 282 17.85 21.64 -1.61
CA ASP A 282 18.43 22.58 -2.60
C ASP A 282 18.72 23.98 -2.03
N ASP A 283 19.43 24.04 -0.91
CA ASP A 283 19.77 25.28 -0.17
C ASP A 283 18.58 26.06 0.42
N ASN A 284 17.36 25.58 0.29
CA ASN A 284 16.17 26.16 0.92
C ASN A 284 15.78 25.37 2.17
N GLU A 285 15.36 26.07 3.21
CA GLU A 285 14.78 25.48 4.40
C GLU A 285 13.27 25.33 4.20
N VAL A 286 12.74 24.14 4.47
CA VAL A 286 11.31 23.85 4.43
C VAL A 286 10.88 23.14 5.70
N TRP A 287 9.90 23.72 6.35
CA TRP A 287 9.21 23.07 7.47
C TRP A 287 8.07 22.20 6.95
N THR A 288 7.94 21.01 7.50
CA THR A 288 6.80 20.12 7.22
C THR A 288 6.23 19.56 8.52
N ARG A 289 4.91 19.38 8.57
CA ARG A 289 4.20 18.76 9.71
C ARG A 289 4.43 17.26 9.83
N LEU A 290 5.14 16.66 8.89
CA LEU A 290 5.47 15.24 8.94
C LEU A 290 6.60 14.99 9.94
N ILE A 291 6.51 13.91 10.69
CA ILE A 291 7.42 13.60 11.81
C ILE A 291 8.27 12.38 11.45
N GLY A 292 9.54 12.42 11.85
CA GLY A 292 10.44 11.27 11.80
C GLY A 292 11.32 11.19 10.56
N ASN A 293 12.53 10.63 10.74
CA ASN A 293 13.56 10.56 9.72
C ASN A 293 13.10 9.83 8.45
N PHE A 294 12.24 8.81 8.58
CA PHE A 294 11.69 8.11 7.41
C PHE A 294 10.79 9.03 6.55
N ASN A 295 10.15 10.03 7.16
CA ASN A 295 9.37 11.01 6.41
C ASN A 295 10.26 12.02 5.67
N ALA A 296 11.49 12.26 6.09
CA ALA A 296 12.44 13.04 5.30
C ALA A 296 12.73 12.37 3.93
N TYR A 297 12.87 11.03 3.90
CA TYR A 297 12.96 10.28 2.63
C TYR A 297 11.68 10.37 1.81
N ASN A 298 10.50 10.25 2.46
CA ASN A 298 9.23 10.37 1.76
C ASN A 298 9.07 11.76 1.15
N VAL A 299 9.33 12.83 1.91
CA VAL A 299 9.29 14.23 1.45
C VAL A 299 10.24 14.45 0.29
N LEU A 300 11.49 13.96 0.38
CA LEU A 300 12.46 14.10 -0.69
C LEU A 300 12.03 13.38 -1.96
N SER A 301 11.44 12.18 -1.85
CA SER A 301 10.90 11.47 -3.01
C SER A 301 9.73 12.21 -3.65
N ILE A 302 8.89 12.87 -2.85
CA ILE A 302 7.77 13.70 -3.32
C ILE A 302 8.30 14.95 -4.02
N TYR A 303 9.27 15.65 -3.43
CA TYR A 303 9.92 16.80 -4.03
C TYR A 303 10.51 16.45 -5.41
N ALA A 304 11.33 15.40 -5.46
CA ALA A 304 11.95 14.93 -6.70
C ALA A 304 10.90 14.54 -7.76
N THR A 305 9.86 13.81 -7.35
CA THR A 305 8.78 13.40 -8.26
C THR A 305 8.02 14.60 -8.81
N ALA A 306 7.69 15.58 -7.98
CA ALA A 306 6.96 16.77 -8.39
C ALA A 306 7.78 17.61 -9.38
N GLU A 307 9.10 17.76 -9.17
CA GLU A 307 10.00 18.41 -10.10
C GLU A 307 10.11 17.65 -11.44
N LEU A 308 10.28 16.32 -11.40
CA LEU A 308 10.31 15.48 -12.59
C LEU A 308 8.99 15.51 -13.38
N LEU A 309 7.88 15.78 -12.71
CA LEU A 309 6.57 15.99 -13.33
C LEU A 309 6.32 17.44 -13.78
N GLY A 310 7.27 18.34 -13.56
CA GLY A 310 7.29 19.69 -14.13
C GLY A 310 6.77 20.82 -13.23
N LEU A 311 6.62 20.58 -11.92
CA LEU A 311 6.31 21.67 -10.99
C LEU A 311 7.58 22.50 -10.69
N GLU A 312 7.38 23.79 -10.44
CA GLU A 312 8.47 24.69 -10.05
C GLU A 312 8.94 24.45 -8.61
N LYS A 313 10.26 24.45 -8.39
CA LYS A 313 10.89 24.12 -7.09
C LYS A 313 10.33 24.91 -5.91
N VAL A 314 10.18 26.23 -6.10
CA VAL A 314 9.68 27.11 -5.01
C VAL A 314 8.23 26.77 -4.66
N GLU A 315 7.42 26.47 -5.66
CA GLU A 315 6.04 26.05 -5.45
C GLU A 315 5.97 24.70 -4.73
N ILE A 316 6.78 23.71 -5.11
CA ILE A 316 6.86 22.42 -4.44
C ILE A 316 7.19 22.60 -2.96
N LEU A 317 8.20 23.39 -2.62
CA LEU A 317 8.60 23.63 -1.23
C LEU A 317 7.47 24.28 -0.42
N ARG A 318 6.78 25.27 -1.00
CA ARG A 318 5.61 25.90 -0.38
C ARG A 318 4.50 24.87 -0.11
N LEU A 319 4.19 24.02 -1.09
CA LEU A 319 3.16 22.99 -0.98
C LEU A 319 3.53 21.92 0.04
N ILE A 320 4.81 21.53 0.13
CA ILE A 320 5.30 20.56 1.14
C ILE A 320 5.02 21.04 2.56
N SER A 321 5.19 22.35 2.83
CA SER A 321 4.92 22.89 4.17
C SER A 321 3.46 22.79 4.59
N ASP A 322 2.57 22.61 3.64
CA ASP A 322 1.11 22.54 3.81
C ASP A 322 0.57 21.11 3.81
N LEU A 323 1.45 20.10 3.61
CA LEU A 323 1.04 18.70 3.61
C LEU A 323 0.66 18.24 5.03
N GLU A 324 -0.39 17.43 5.08
CA GLU A 324 -0.88 16.83 6.32
C GLU A 324 -0.50 15.35 6.39
N SER A 325 -0.38 14.83 7.62
CA SER A 325 -0.12 13.40 7.82
C SER A 325 -1.21 12.53 7.21
N VAL A 326 -0.79 11.41 6.63
CA VAL A 326 -1.70 10.45 6.02
C VAL A 326 -2.39 9.65 7.12
N SER A 327 -3.70 9.40 6.96
CA SER A 327 -4.48 8.63 7.92
C SER A 327 -3.80 7.30 8.28
N GLY A 328 -3.60 7.07 9.59
CA GLY A 328 -2.95 5.88 10.12
C GLY A 328 -1.47 5.70 9.75
N ARG A 329 -0.77 6.77 9.36
CA ARG A 329 0.66 6.76 9.06
C ARG A 329 1.37 7.82 9.89
N PHE A 330 1.83 7.43 11.07
CA PHE A 330 2.35 8.35 12.09
C PHE A 330 1.42 9.55 12.30
N GLN A 331 0.12 9.27 12.27
CA GLN A 331 -0.91 10.28 12.50
C GLN A 331 -0.98 10.57 13.99
N TYR A 332 -0.98 11.84 14.37
CA TYR A 332 -0.95 12.19 15.78
C TYR A 332 -2.04 13.19 16.17
N VAL A 333 -2.36 13.17 17.43
CA VAL A 333 -3.21 14.16 18.11
C VAL A 333 -2.55 14.53 19.42
N VAL A 334 -2.66 15.79 19.80
CA VAL A 334 -2.17 16.30 21.07
C VAL A 334 -3.37 16.70 21.90
N SER A 335 -3.42 16.24 23.14
CA SER A 335 -4.48 16.56 24.09
C SER A 335 -4.20 17.90 24.83
N ASP A 336 -5.17 18.38 25.61
CA ASP A 336 -5.04 19.62 26.38
C ASP A 336 -3.91 19.53 27.42
N GLU A 337 -3.66 18.36 28.01
CA GLU A 337 -2.53 18.06 28.89
C GLU A 337 -1.23 17.75 28.13
N LYS A 338 -1.17 18.02 26.83
CA LYS A 338 -0.02 17.76 25.95
C LYS A 338 0.35 16.27 25.83
N ILE A 339 -0.56 15.34 26.12
CA ILE A 339 -0.35 13.93 25.78
C ILE A 339 -0.39 13.80 24.28
N THR A 340 0.66 13.21 23.69
CA THR A 340 0.74 12.97 22.24
C THR A 340 0.34 11.53 21.94
N ALA A 341 -0.84 11.33 21.33
CA ALA A 341 -1.27 10.02 20.85
C ALA A 341 -0.93 9.86 19.35
N ILE A 342 -0.17 8.82 19.01
CA ILE A 342 0.29 8.51 17.66
C ILE A 342 -0.39 7.22 17.20
N ILE A 343 -0.99 7.25 16.01
CA ILE A 343 -1.65 6.10 15.38
C ILE A 343 -0.84 5.70 14.15
N ASP A 344 -0.41 4.44 14.09
CA ASP A 344 0.39 3.95 12.97
C ASP A 344 0.00 2.53 12.53
N TYR A 345 0.15 2.26 11.25
CA TYR A 345 -0.09 0.95 10.63
C TYR A 345 1.07 -0.05 10.82
N ALA A 346 2.01 0.24 11.69
CA ALA A 346 3.18 -0.62 11.98
C ALA A 346 2.77 -1.99 12.51
N HIS A 347 2.64 -2.95 11.62
CA HIS A 347 2.20 -4.33 11.87
C HIS A 347 3.29 -5.37 11.53
N THR A 348 4.51 -4.91 11.22
CA THR A 348 5.71 -5.73 11.01
C THR A 348 6.80 -5.34 12.00
N PRO A 349 7.75 -6.24 12.33
CA PRO A 349 8.85 -5.94 13.24
C PRO A 349 9.64 -4.69 12.85
N ASP A 350 10.04 -4.56 11.57
CA ASP A 350 10.80 -3.42 11.08
C ASP A 350 10.01 -2.11 11.15
N ALA A 351 8.72 -2.13 10.78
CA ALA A 351 7.87 -0.94 10.85
C ALA A 351 7.69 -0.48 12.31
N LEU A 352 7.40 -1.42 13.23
CA LEU A 352 7.25 -1.10 14.66
C LEU A 352 8.56 -0.55 15.24
N LYS A 353 9.69 -1.17 14.91
CA LYS A 353 11.01 -0.70 15.30
C LYS A 353 11.26 0.73 14.84
N ASN A 354 11.04 1.01 13.56
CA ASN A 354 11.25 2.34 12.97
C ASN A 354 10.38 3.41 13.63
N VAL A 355 9.12 3.12 13.91
CA VAL A 355 8.22 4.05 14.61
C VAL A 355 8.70 4.32 16.02
N LEU A 356 9.03 3.28 16.80
CA LEU A 356 9.52 3.40 18.18
C LEU A 356 10.87 4.11 18.25
N GLU A 357 11.81 3.78 17.37
CA GLU A 357 13.11 4.49 17.29
C GLU A 357 12.93 5.95 16.93
N THR A 358 12.00 6.27 16.03
CA THR A 358 11.66 7.66 15.71
C THR A 358 11.15 8.40 16.92
N ILE A 359 10.16 7.86 17.64
CA ILE A 359 9.65 8.48 18.87
C ILE A 359 10.79 8.65 19.90
N ASN A 360 11.60 7.61 20.08
CA ASN A 360 12.74 7.65 21.01
C ASN A 360 13.84 8.66 20.63
N SER A 361 13.97 9.00 19.36
CA SER A 361 14.93 10.00 18.87
C SER A 361 14.44 11.45 19.08
N ILE A 362 13.12 11.64 19.21
CA ILE A 362 12.49 12.95 19.33
C ILE A 362 12.21 13.31 20.79
N ARG A 363 11.76 12.32 21.61
CA ARG A 363 11.42 12.58 23.01
C ARG A 363 12.64 12.92 23.85
N THR A 364 12.45 13.75 24.87
CA THR A 364 13.51 14.17 25.80
C THR A 364 13.88 13.10 26.82
N LYS A 365 13.16 11.98 26.87
CA LYS A 365 13.22 10.87 27.83
C LYS A 365 12.66 11.19 29.24
N ASN A 366 12.04 12.37 29.41
CA ASN A 366 11.26 12.66 30.61
C ASN A 366 9.83 12.12 30.47
N GLU A 367 9.36 11.95 29.22
CA GLU A 367 8.05 11.42 28.88
C GLU A 367 8.09 9.88 28.92
N GLU A 368 7.02 9.27 29.38
CA GLU A 368 6.76 7.85 29.19
C GLU A 368 6.31 7.57 27.75
N LEU A 369 6.79 6.47 27.18
CA LEU A 369 6.29 5.93 25.92
C LEU A 369 5.45 4.69 26.19
N ILE A 370 4.13 4.83 26.05
CA ILE A 370 3.15 3.79 26.29
C ILE A 370 2.73 3.22 24.92
N THR A 371 3.05 1.97 24.65
CA THR A 371 2.75 1.35 23.35
C THR A 371 1.61 0.35 23.48
N VAL A 372 0.54 0.54 22.70
CA VAL A 372 -0.56 -0.40 22.50
C VAL A 372 -0.34 -1.12 21.18
N VAL A 373 -0.14 -2.43 21.20
CA VAL A 373 0.20 -3.20 19.99
C VAL A 373 -0.38 -4.61 20.02
N GLY A 374 -0.80 -5.08 18.84
CA GLY A 374 -1.27 -6.45 18.63
C GLY A 374 -0.77 -7.02 17.31
N CYS A 375 -1.09 -8.27 17.04
CA CYS A 375 -0.82 -8.94 15.78
C CYS A 375 -2.10 -9.53 15.20
N GLY A 376 -2.18 -9.55 13.84
CA GLY A 376 -3.29 -10.20 13.15
C GLY A 376 -3.18 -11.74 13.19
N GLY A 377 -4.33 -12.40 13.33
CA GLY A 377 -4.49 -13.84 13.10
C GLY A 377 -4.41 -14.17 11.60
N ASP A 378 -4.23 -15.47 11.29
CA ASP A 378 -4.10 -15.99 9.91
C ASP A 378 -2.98 -15.29 9.11
N ARG A 379 -1.89 -14.95 9.79
CA ARG A 379 -0.70 -14.29 9.26
C ARG A 379 0.56 -14.98 9.78
N ASP A 380 1.72 -14.55 9.28
CA ASP A 380 3.03 -15.06 9.71
C ASP A 380 3.17 -14.99 11.25
N LYS A 381 3.17 -16.17 11.90
CA LYS A 381 3.31 -16.30 13.35
C LYS A 381 4.73 -15.95 13.82
N THR A 382 5.74 -16.13 12.97
CA THR A 382 7.15 -15.93 13.35
C THR A 382 7.49 -14.47 13.67
N LYS A 383 6.66 -13.52 13.22
CA LYS A 383 6.80 -12.10 13.55
C LYS A 383 6.29 -11.75 14.95
N ARG A 384 5.37 -12.53 15.54
CA ARG A 384 4.70 -12.21 16.82
C ARG A 384 5.69 -12.05 17.99
N PRO A 385 6.58 -13.02 18.26
CA PRO A 385 7.60 -12.83 19.30
C PRO A 385 8.53 -11.64 19.03
N LYS A 386 8.88 -11.41 17.77
CA LYS A 386 9.74 -10.27 17.39
C LYS A 386 9.05 -8.93 17.68
N MET A 387 7.74 -8.83 17.43
CA MET A 387 6.94 -7.65 17.77
C MET A 387 6.91 -7.42 19.29
N GLY A 388 6.69 -8.49 20.07
CA GLY A 388 6.72 -8.43 21.55
C GLY A 388 8.07 -7.98 22.10
N HIS A 389 9.17 -8.54 21.57
CA HIS A 389 10.53 -8.14 21.91
C HIS A 389 10.77 -6.65 21.63
N ILE A 390 10.51 -6.20 20.41
CA ILE A 390 10.73 -4.82 19.98
C ILE A 390 9.90 -3.83 20.80
N ALA A 391 8.62 -4.11 20.98
CA ALA A 391 7.73 -3.24 21.76
C ALA A 391 8.23 -3.11 23.20
N SER A 392 8.55 -4.22 23.87
CA SER A 392 9.00 -4.23 25.28
C SER A 392 10.41 -3.65 25.46
N ALA A 393 11.30 -3.79 24.47
CA ALA A 393 12.66 -3.24 24.52
C ALA A 393 12.67 -1.72 24.35
N LEU A 394 11.84 -1.17 23.45
CA LEU A 394 11.90 0.23 23.01
C LEU A 394 10.86 1.14 23.67
N SER A 395 9.89 0.59 24.43
CA SER A 395 8.88 1.36 25.15
C SER A 395 9.16 1.39 26.65
N THR A 396 8.58 2.39 27.35
CA THR A 396 8.61 2.41 28.81
C THR A 396 7.49 1.53 29.42
N LYS A 397 6.34 1.48 28.75
CA LYS A 397 5.21 0.58 29.06
C LYS A 397 4.63 0.00 27.79
N VAL A 398 4.14 -1.22 27.84
CA VAL A 398 3.51 -1.90 26.69
C VAL A 398 2.19 -2.53 27.11
N ILE A 399 1.16 -2.36 26.30
CA ILE A 399 -0.10 -3.09 26.42
C ILE A 399 -0.28 -3.93 25.19
N PHE A 400 -0.14 -5.24 25.32
CA PHE A 400 -0.46 -6.19 24.27
C PHE A 400 -1.98 -6.37 24.17
N THR A 401 -2.50 -6.36 22.95
CA THR A 401 -3.94 -6.41 22.71
C THR A 401 -4.29 -7.11 21.42
N SER A 402 -5.56 -7.39 21.22
CA SER A 402 -6.06 -7.96 19.98
C SER A 402 -6.00 -6.94 18.85
N ASP A 403 -5.57 -7.38 17.66
CA ASP A 403 -5.70 -6.62 16.39
C ASP A 403 -6.91 -7.15 15.61
N ASN A 404 -6.73 -7.87 14.52
CA ASN A 404 -7.73 -8.64 13.79
C ASN A 404 -7.46 -10.14 14.03
N PRO A 405 -8.05 -10.78 15.03
CA PRO A 405 -7.76 -12.20 15.33
C PRO A 405 -8.22 -13.16 14.22
N ARG A 406 -9.17 -12.74 13.38
CA ARG A 406 -9.75 -13.53 12.30
C ARG A 406 -10.27 -14.90 12.78
N SER A 407 -9.70 -16.01 12.27
CA SER A 407 -10.11 -17.36 12.68
C SER A 407 -9.39 -17.88 13.93
N GLU A 408 -8.28 -17.25 14.34
CA GLU A 408 -7.49 -17.67 15.50
C GLU A 408 -8.10 -17.16 16.81
N LYS A 409 -7.81 -17.85 17.90
CA LYS A 409 -8.18 -17.38 19.24
C LYS A 409 -7.29 -16.21 19.64
N PRO A 410 -7.85 -15.10 20.13
CA PRO A 410 -7.04 -13.93 20.53
C PRO A 410 -5.95 -14.27 21.54
N GLU A 411 -6.26 -15.14 22.51
CA GLU A 411 -5.36 -15.54 23.60
C GLU A 411 -4.10 -16.23 23.05
N ASP A 412 -4.24 -17.08 22.01
CA ASP A 412 -3.11 -17.77 21.38
C ASP A 412 -2.18 -16.76 20.68
N VAL A 413 -2.77 -15.77 19.99
CA VAL A 413 -2.01 -14.69 19.33
C VAL A 413 -1.27 -13.84 20.36
N LEU A 414 -1.90 -13.52 21.48
CA LEU A 414 -1.30 -12.75 22.57
C LEU A 414 -0.16 -13.52 23.25
N SER A 415 -0.35 -14.80 23.50
CA SER A 415 0.69 -15.69 24.06
C SER A 415 1.92 -15.75 23.14
N ASP A 416 1.73 -15.82 21.82
CA ASP A 416 2.84 -15.79 20.86
C ASP A 416 3.62 -14.46 20.93
N ILE A 417 2.92 -13.33 21.11
CA ILE A 417 3.57 -12.01 21.26
C ILE A 417 4.36 -11.94 22.56
N GLU A 418 3.76 -12.37 23.69
CA GLU A 418 4.37 -12.37 25.02
C GLU A 418 5.62 -13.25 25.09
N SER A 419 5.66 -14.35 24.33
CA SER A 419 6.82 -15.24 24.27
C SER A 419 8.11 -14.56 23.81
N GLY A 420 8.01 -13.40 23.16
CA GLY A 420 9.16 -12.60 22.73
C GLY A 420 9.64 -11.58 23.78
N VAL A 421 8.94 -11.44 24.91
CA VAL A 421 9.33 -10.49 25.97
C VAL A 421 10.49 -11.07 26.77
N GLU A 422 11.57 -10.29 26.89
CA GLU A 422 12.68 -10.69 27.74
C GLU A 422 12.34 -10.50 29.24
N PRO A 423 12.85 -11.37 30.16
CA PRO A 423 12.49 -11.37 31.58
C PRO A 423 12.60 -10.00 32.26
N GLN A 424 13.64 -9.23 31.93
CA GLN A 424 13.85 -7.88 32.51
C GLN A 424 12.76 -6.89 32.11
N ASN A 425 12.02 -7.16 31.05
CA ASN A 425 10.97 -6.29 30.50
C ASN A 425 9.55 -6.70 30.97
N PHE A 426 9.35 -7.85 31.60
CA PHE A 426 8.02 -8.33 32.04
C PHE A 426 7.25 -7.29 32.86
N LYS A 427 7.94 -6.59 33.77
CA LYS A 427 7.32 -5.54 34.60
C LYS A 427 6.79 -4.33 33.84
N LYS A 428 7.16 -4.19 32.57
CA LYS A 428 6.71 -3.10 31.70
C LYS A 428 5.47 -3.49 30.87
N THR A 429 5.12 -4.77 30.86
CA THR A 429 4.09 -5.32 29.95
C THR A 429 2.79 -5.59 30.69
N LEU A 430 1.69 -5.36 30.00
CA LEU A 430 0.33 -5.70 30.40
C LEU A 430 -0.38 -6.27 29.19
N THR A 431 -1.23 -7.29 29.40
CA THR A 431 -2.05 -7.87 28.35
C THR A 431 -3.52 -7.59 28.62
N ILE A 432 -4.17 -6.92 27.67
CA ILE A 432 -5.62 -6.64 27.68
C ILE A 432 -6.17 -7.03 26.33
N GLU A 433 -6.94 -8.11 26.25
CA GLU A 433 -7.45 -8.65 25.01
C GLU A 433 -8.31 -7.62 24.25
N ASP A 434 -9.28 -7.02 24.91
CA ASP A 434 -10.14 -5.98 24.33
C ASP A 434 -9.33 -4.73 23.99
N ARG A 435 -9.17 -4.45 22.71
CA ARG A 435 -8.38 -3.33 22.21
C ARG A 435 -8.92 -1.96 22.67
N LYS A 436 -10.24 -1.81 22.81
CA LYS A 436 -10.82 -0.57 23.29
C LYS A 436 -10.45 -0.33 24.76
N GLN A 437 -10.48 -1.39 25.60
CA GLN A 437 -10.04 -1.32 26.98
C GLN A 437 -8.52 -1.10 27.11
N ALA A 438 -7.73 -1.70 26.19
CA ALA A 438 -6.29 -1.47 26.13
C ALA A 438 -5.95 0.02 25.85
N ILE A 439 -6.63 0.64 24.89
CA ILE A 439 -6.47 2.08 24.58
C ILE A 439 -6.93 2.92 25.77
N LYS A 440 -8.07 2.57 26.40
CA LYS A 440 -8.53 3.26 27.63
C LYS A 440 -7.51 3.20 28.73
N ALA A 441 -6.93 2.02 29.00
CA ALA A 441 -5.88 1.86 30.01
C ALA A 441 -4.65 2.70 29.68
N ALA A 442 -4.21 2.74 28.42
CA ALA A 442 -3.11 3.60 28.01
C ALA A 442 -3.41 5.09 28.31
N CYS A 443 -4.61 5.57 27.96
CA CYS A 443 -5.04 6.94 28.27
C CYS A 443 -5.10 7.23 29.78
N GLN A 444 -5.52 6.24 30.58
CA GLN A 444 -5.62 6.40 32.04
C GLN A 444 -4.26 6.53 32.72
N ILE A 445 -3.28 5.71 32.32
CA ILE A 445 -1.94 5.70 32.93
C ILE A 445 -1.02 6.82 32.42
N ALA A 446 -1.31 7.38 31.24
CA ALA A 446 -0.53 8.48 30.68
C ALA A 446 -0.60 9.73 31.58
N GLN A 447 0.52 10.38 31.79
CA GLN A 447 0.67 11.67 32.48
C GLN A 447 0.86 12.81 31.48
N PRO A 448 0.73 14.07 31.88
CA PRO A 448 1.01 15.20 30.99
C PRO A 448 2.37 15.11 30.31
N ASN A 449 2.38 15.37 29.01
CA ASN A 449 3.50 15.26 28.07
C ASN A 449 3.87 13.81 27.66
N ASP A 450 3.24 12.78 28.22
CA ASP A 450 3.51 11.39 27.82
C ASP A 450 3.10 11.11 26.35
N ILE A 451 3.64 10.03 25.81
CA ILE A 451 3.41 9.61 24.44
C ILE A 451 2.70 8.26 24.43
N ILE A 452 1.59 8.18 23.72
CA ILE A 452 0.86 6.93 23.49
C ILE A 452 1.05 6.55 22.01
N LEU A 453 1.65 5.39 21.74
CA LEU A 453 1.69 4.80 20.41
C LEU A 453 0.63 3.72 20.32
N ILE A 454 -0.30 3.82 19.34
CA ILE A 454 -1.27 2.79 19.01
C ILE A 454 -0.89 2.24 17.64
N ALA A 455 -0.31 1.02 17.64
CA ALA A 455 0.26 0.40 16.45
C ALA A 455 -0.55 -0.80 15.95
N GLY A 456 -0.48 -1.05 14.65
CA GLY A 456 -1.04 -2.21 13.95
C GLY A 456 -2.14 -1.86 12.97
N LYS A 457 -3.24 -1.24 13.41
CA LYS A 457 -4.43 -0.98 12.59
C LYS A 457 -4.33 0.29 11.72
N GLY A 458 -3.66 1.32 12.22
CA GLY A 458 -3.50 2.59 11.49
C GLY A 458 -4.84 3.17 11.03
N HIS A 459 -5.08 3.14 9.72
CA HIS A 459 -6.29 3.68 9.07
C HIS A 459 -7.49 2.71 9.06
N GLU A 460 -7.33 1.47 9.53
CA GLU A 460 -8.43 0.50 9.55
C GLU A 460 -9.54 0.97 10.49
N THR A 461 -10.78 1.00 9.98
CA THR A 461 -11.97 1.40 10.73
C THR A 461 -12.82 0.20 11.16
N TYR A 462 -12.22 -0.98 11.24
CA TYR A 462 -12.89 -2.22 11.63
C TYR A 462 -11.97 -3.15 12.43
N GLN A 463 -12.56 -4.06 13.16
CA GLN A 463 -11.91 -5.26 13.73
C GLN A 463 -12.56 -6.51 13.13
N GLU A 464 -11.76 -7.45 12.63
CA GLU A 464 -12.23 -8.68 11.99
C GLU A 464 -12.08 -9.86 12.97
N ILE A 465 -13.22 -10.46 13.36
CA ILE A 465 -13.33 -11.58 14.31
C ILE A 465 -14.19 -12.66 13.67
N LYS A 466 -13.67 -13.87 13.47
CA LYS A 466 -14.38 -15.03 12.88
C LYS A 466 -15.06 -14.74 11.56
N GLY A 467 -14.43 -13.89 10.72
CA GLY A 467 -14.93 -13.51 9.40
C GLY A 467 -15.95 -12.37 9.40
N GLU A 468 -16.36 -11.89 10.56
CA GLU A 468 -17.22 -10.71 10.70
C GLU A 468 -16.39 -9.45 10.98
N ARG A 469 -16.84 -8.30 10.47
CA ARG A 469 -16.19 -7.00 10.67
C ARG A 469 -17.05 -6.12 11.55
N PHE A 470 -16.46 -5.66 12.63
CA PHE A 470 -17.07 -4.74 13.60
C PHE A 470 -16.43 -3.36 13.46
N ASP A 471 -17.19 -2.30 13.56
CA ASP A 471 -16.69 -0.93 13.53
C ASP A 471 -15.68 -0.70 14.67
N PHE A 472 -14.49 -0.24 14.30
CA PHE A 472 -13.41 0.00 15.24
C PHE A 472 -12.40 1.00 14.66
N ASP A 473 -12.16 2.11 15.33
CA ASP A 473 -11.27 3.18 14.86
C ASP A 473 -10.40 3.67 16.02
N ASP A 474 -9.10 3.34 15.95
CA ASP A 474 -8.12 3.69 16.99
C ASP A 474 -8.09 5.20 17.28
N LEU A 475 -8.14 6.04 16.22
CA LEU A 475 -8.07 7.50 16.34
C LEU A 475 -9.30 8.08 17.06
N LYS A 476 -10.50 7.60 16.70
CA LYS A 476 -11.73 8.04 17.36
C LYS A 476 -11.73 7.66 18.83
N ILE A 477 -11.37 6.41 19.11
CA ILE A 477 -11.36 5.84 20.46
C ILE A 477 -10.40 6.61 21.39
N VAL A 478 -9.17 6.88 20.94
CA VAL A 478 -8.19 7.61 21.77
C VAL A 478 -8.63 9.04 22.03
N LYS A 479 -9.17 9.73 21.00
CA LYS A 479 -9.73 11.09 21.17
C LYS A 479 -10.88 11.13 22.17
N GLU A 480 -11.80 10.15 22.09
CA GLU A 480 -12.92 10.04 23.03
C GLU A 480 -12.44 9.85 24.46
N PHE A 481 -11.47 8.94 24.70
CA PHE A 481 -10.98 8.68 26.05
C PHE A 481 -10.15 9.82 26.62
N LEU A 482 -9.27 10.45 25.84
CA LEU A 482 -8.54 11.64 26.31
C LEU A 482 -9.50 12.76 26.72
N LYS A 483 -10.55 13.00 25.90
CA LYS A 483 -11.60 13.97 26.25
C LYS A 483 -12.39 13.58 27.50
N GLN A 484 -12.81 12.30 27.64
CA GLN A 484 -13.56 11.81 28.81
C GLN A 484 -12.76 11.90 30.10
N LEU A 485 -11.45 11.72 30.01
CA LEU A 485 -10.52 11.79 31.15
C LEU A 485 -10.06 13.23 31.45
N GLN A 486 -10.52 14.20 30.67
CA GLN A 486 -10.11 15.61 30.77
C GLN A 486 -8.59 15.80 30.65
N LYS A 487 -7.99 15.00 29.81
CA LYS A 487 -6.54 14.99 29.53
C LYS A 487 -6.18 15.65 28.22
#